data_88a6b25c7c010dc1962066adc7522e0d
#
_entry.id   88a6b25c7c010dc1962066adc7522e0d
#
_cell.length_a   1.000
_cell.length_b   1.000
_cell.length_c   1.000
_cell.angle_alpha   90.00
_cell.angle_beta   90.00
_cell.angle_gamma   90.00
#
_symmetry.space_group_name_H-M   'P 1'
#
loop_
_entity.id
_entity.type
_entity.pdbx_description
1 polymer ?
#
loop_
_entity_poly.entity_id
_entity_poly.type
_entity_poly.pdbx_seq_one_letter_code
_entity_poly.pdbx_strand_id
1 'polypeptide(L)'
;MNNKELITKWVLEKVEEEYKDDIALVVSHNTLRLESEKGTPSVSYFIPITDKGRRFARTFILDGVGIDLWGIEWERMEQFADLNEYNISCLADSQVLYARTPEDRERFENLKKRQAENLSNPVLMRAHALQALEQAKQIYLNMLFSKGSDVKLGAGYVLDYTAQAIAFSNCRYFKQAQAEQLEELSRMEHVPEQFAPGYLAVIREKEEETQKKQCYELIHLVQDFLERPEVLQPQEKNFQDLADWYCELSYTWLRIRCYCKAGDSTKAYMWGIMLQEELNRVCYDFGIPKM
;
A
#
# COMPACT_ATOMS: atom_id res chain seq x y z
N MET A 1 27.38 -25.23 11.27
CA MET A 1 26.75 -24.58 10.12
C MET A 1 25.24 -24.70 10.32
N ASN A 2 24.52 -23.62 10.39
CA ASN A 2 23.05 -23.68 10.51
C ASN A 2 22.42 -24.00 9.13
N ASN A 3 21.12 -24.38 9.12
CA ASN A 3 20.45 -24.79 7.87
C ASN A 3 20.47 -23.70 6.80
N LYS A 4 20.41 -22.42 7.18
CA LYS A 4 20.45 -21.29 6.25
C LYS A 4 21.82 -21.15 5.57
N GLU A 5 22.90 -21.32 6.33
CA GLU A 5 24.26 -21.32 5.79
C GLU A 5 24.48 -22.50 4.84
N LEU A 6 23.96 -23.69 5.20
CA LEU A 6 24.06 -24.88 4.38
C LEU A 6 23.33 -24.69 3.04
N ILE A 7 22.10 -24.18 3.08
CA ILE A 7 21.29 -23.93 1.89
C ILE A 7 21.95 -22.85 1.02
N THR A 8 22.39 -21.76 1.61
CA THR A 8 23.05 -20.68 0.87
C THR A 8 24.30 -21.18 0.16
N LYS A 9 25.13 -21.95 0.85
CA LYS A 9 26.32 -22.56 0.26
C LYS A 9 25.95 -23.49 -0.89
N TRP A 10 25.00 -24.39 -0.67
CA TRP A 10 24.52 -25.31 -1.70
C TRP A 10 23.98 -24.58 -2.93
N VAL A 11 23.17 -23.53 -2.74
CA VAL A 11 22.62 -22.74 -3.86
C VAL A 11 23.74 -22.09 -4.67
N LEU A 12 24.71 -21.45 -3.99
CA LEU A 12 25.82 -20.78 -4.67
C LEU A 12 26.69 -21.76 -5.45
N GLU A 13 27.06 -22.90 -4.85
CA GLU A 13 27.81 -23.96 -5.51
C GLU A 13 27.05 -24.50 -6.75
N LYS A 14 25.75 -24.77 -6.58
CA LYS A 14 24.91 -25.28 -7.66
C LYS A 14 24.75 -24.29 -8.81
N VAL A 15 24.61 -22.98 -8.51
CA VAL A 15 24.54 -21.93 -9.52
C VAL A 15 25.86 -21.86 -10.29
N GLU A 16 26.98 -21.88 -9.60
CA GLU A 16 28.30 -21.77 -10.22
C GLU A 16 28.66 -22.96 -11.10
N GLU A 17 28.27 -24.18 -10.69
CA GLU A 17 28.58 -25.41 -11.40
C GLU A 17 27.62 -25.69 -12.57
N GLU A 18 26.31 -25.44 -12.41
CA GLU A 18 25.31 -25.95 -13.36
C GLU A 18 24.44 -24.84 -13.99
N TYR A 19 24.33 -23.65 -13.37
CA TYR A 19 23.39 -22.59 -13.77
C TYR A 19 24.04 -21.22 -14.00
N LYS A 20 25.36 -21.16 -14.11
CA LYS A 20 26.09 -19.89 -14.26
C LYS A 20 25.64 -19.04 -15.46
N ASP A 21 25.17 -19.70 -16.54
CA ASP A 21 24.67 -19.01 -17.74
C ASP A 21 23.15 -18.80 -17.73
N ASP A 22 22.47 -19.32 -16.69
CA ASP A 22 21.01 -19.36 -16.61
C ASP A 22 20.42 -18.44 -15.51
N ILE A 23 21.27 -18.05 -14.53
CA ILE A 23 20.88 -17.22 -13.39
C ILE A 23 21.73 -15.96 -13.37
N ALA A 24 21.07 -14.79 -13.43
CA ALA A 24 21.74 -13.50 -13.37
C ALA A 24 22.23 -13.16 -11.96
N LEU A 25 21.37 -13.34 -10.94
CA LEU A 25 21.68 -13.02 -9.55
C LEU A 25 21.13 -14.07 -8.59
N VAL A 26 21.83 -14.25 -7.46
CA VAL A 26 21.31 -14.87 -6.24
C VAL A 26 21.28 -13.81 -5.16
N VAL A 27 20.16 -13.69 -4.47
CA VAL A 27 19.87 -12.56 -3.58
C VAL A 27 19.43 -13.04 -2.21
N SER A 28 19.95 -12.39 -1.19
CA SER A 28 19.50 -12.51 0.19
C SER A 28 18.52 -11.39 0.51
N HIS A 29 17.39 -11.75 1.11
CA HIS A 29 16.40 -10.82 1.62
C HIS A 29 15.96 -11.26 3.02
N ASN A 30 16.00 -10.36 3.97
CA ASN A 30 15.83 -10.70 5.38
C ASN A 30 14.56 -10.08 5.97
N THR A 31 13.40 -10.66 5.70
CA THR A 31 12.12 -10.18 6.24
C THR A 31 11.69 -10.82 7.56
N LEU A 32 11.96 -12.09 7.74
CA LEU A 32 11.59 -12.82 8.96
C LEU A 32 12.82 -13.52 9.52
N ARG A 33 13.24 -13.12 10.73
CA ARG A 33 14.33 -13.79 11.44
C ARG A 33 13.83 -14.21 12.81
N LEU A 34 13.90 -15.49 13.08
CA LEU A 34 13.92 -15.96 14.45
C LEU A 34 15.14 -15.31 15.16
N GLU A 35 15.02 -14.97 16.44
CA GLU A 35 16.12 -14.30 17.16
C GLU A 35 17.46 -15.04 17.09
N SER A 36 17.41 -16.39 17.04
CA SER A 36 18.57 -17.26 16.86
C SER A 36 19.29 -17.13 15.52
N GLU A 37 18.71 -16.41 14.54
CA GLU A 37 19.22 -16.34 13.16
C GLU A 37 19.67 -14.93 12.74
N LYS A 38 19.68 -14.00 13.69
CA LYS A 38 20.14 -12.61 13.47
C LYS A 38 21.60 -12.61 12.99
N GLY A 39 21.82 -12.00 11.83
CA GLY A 39 23.16 -11.76 11.29
C GLY A 39 23.62 -12.70 10.17
N THR A 40 22.95 -13.84 9.94
CA THR A 40 23.37 -14.75 8.88
C THR A 40 22.66 -14.43 7.56
N PRO A 41 23.38 -14.00 6.49
CA PRO A 41 22.80 -13.88 5.15
C PRO A 41 22.29 -15.25 4.70
N SER A 42 21.06 -15.30 4.22
CA SER A 42 20.51 -16.52 3.61
C SER A 42 19.93 -16.21 2.25
N VAL A 43 20.11 -17.12 1.31
CA VAL A 43 19.45 -17.01 0.01
C VAL A 43 17.94 -16.93 0.20
N SER A 44 17.31 -16.02 -0.53
CA SER A 44 15.87 -15.86 -0.52
C SER A 44 15.28 -16.08 -1.90
N TYR A 45 15.88 -15.49 -2.91
CA TYR A 45 15.43 -15.64 -4.29
C TYR A 45 16.62 -15.52 -5.26
N PHE A 46 16.33 -15.81 -6.51
CA PHE A 46 17.29 -15.65 -7.61
C PHE A 46 16.59 -15.01 -8.82
N ILE A 47 17.38 -14.46 -9.75
CA ILE A 47 16.87 -13.87 -10.99
C ILE A 47 17.25 -14.81 -12.13
N PRO A 48 16.30 -15.60 -12.70
CA PRO A 48 16.53 -16.43 -13.85
C PRO A 48 16.53 -15.60 -15.14
N ILE A 49 17.28 -16.07 -16.15
CA ILE A 49 17.33 -15.45 -17.47
C ILE A 49 17.04 -16.43 -18.60
N THR A 50 16.88 -17.72 -18.29
CA THR A 50 16.52 -18.76 -19.22
C THR A 50 15.45 -19.68 -18.63
N ASP A 51 14.82 -20.50 -19.49
CA ASP A 51 13.86 -21.51 -19.02
C ASP A 51 14.51 -22.58 -18.13
N LYS A 52 15.80 -22.87 -18.33
CA LYS A 52 16.54 -23.76 -17.45
C LYS A 52 16.72 -23.08 -16.07
N GLY A 53 17.06 -21.80 -16.04
CA GLY A 53 17.16 -21.02 -14.81
C GLY A 53 15.84 -21.00 -14.04
N ARG A 54 14.69 -20.79 -14.72
CA ARG A 54 13.35 -20.82 -14.08
C ARG A 54 13.08 -22.15 -13.37
N ARG A 55 13.52 -23.27 -13.94
CA ARG A 55 13.35 -24.61 -13.34
C ARG A 55 14.27 -24.88 -12.14
N PHE A 56 15.13 -23.93 -11.77
CA PHE A 56 15.91 -24.02 -10.54
C PHE A 56 15.08 -23.78 -9.27
N ALA A 57 13.91 -23.12 -9.37
CA ALA A 57 12.98 -22.91 -8.27
C ALA A 57 12.61 -24.25 -7.60
N ARG A 58 12.66 -24.28 -6.25
CA ARG A 58 12.37 -25.49 -5.47
C ARG A 58 11.79 -25.13 -4.11
N THR A 59 10.78 -25.88 -3.73
CA THR A 59 10.25 -25.88 -2.37
C THR A 59 10.53 -27.25 -1.74
N PHE A 60 11.12 -27.29 -0.56
CA PHE A 60 11.45 -28.51 0.16
C PHE A 60 11.41 -28.30 1.68
N ILE A 61 11.42 -29.41 2.45
CA ILE A 61 11.45 -29.36 3.91
C ILE A 61 12.82 -29.81 4.38
N LEU A 62 13.46 -29.01 5.23
CA LEU A 62 14.72 -29.34 5.90
C LEU A 62 14.54 -29.19 7.41
N ASP A 63 14.76 -30.27 8.15
CA ASP A 63 14.57 -30.34 9.61
C ASP A 63 13.20 -29.79 10.10
N GLY A 64 12.15 -30.09 9.35
CA GLY A 64 10.78 -29.66 9.67
C GLY A 64 10.45 -28.22 9.27
N VAL A 65 11.39 -27.49 8.66
CA VAL A 65 11.20 -26.12 8.18
C VAL A 65 11.03 -26.13 6.65
N GLY A 66 9.95 -25.52 6.18
CA GLY A 66 9.72 -25.30 4.74
C GLY A 66 10.68 -24.25 4.20
N ILE A 67 11.39 -24.61 3.14
CA ILE A 67 12.31 -23.71 2.41
C ILE A 67 11.74 -23.50 1.03
N ASP A 68 11.57 -22.25 0.67
CA ASP A 68 11.14 -21.85 -0.67
C ASP A 68 12.26 -21.04 -1.35
N LEU A 69 12.88 -21.66 -2.36
CA LEU A 69 13.84 -21.00 -3.24
C LEU A 69 13.11 -20.65 -4.54
N TRP A 70 12.81 -19.40 -4.74
CA TRP A 70 11.96 -18.93 -5.83
C TRP A 70 12.68 -17.96 -6.77
N GLY A 71 12.23 -17.92 -8.01
CA GLY A 71 12.75 -17.02 -9.03
C GLY A 71 11.92 -15.76 -9.13
N ILE A 72 12.58 -14.62 -9.26
CA ILE A 72 11.94 -13.34 -9.59
C ILE A 72 12.50 -12.86 -10.92
N GLU A 73 11.63 -12.64 -11.89
CA GLU A 73 12.02 -12.11 -13.20
C GLU A 73 12.43 -10.63 -13.10
N TRP A 74 13.25 -10.15 -14.05
CA TRP A 74 13.68 -8.76 -14.09
C TRP A 74 12.51 -7.77 -14.18
N GLU A 75 11.47 -8.12 -14.93
CA GLU A 75 10.25 -7.31 -15.09
C GLU A 75 9.57 -7.07 -13.73
N ARG A 76 9.55 -8.09 -12.89
CA ARG A 76 8.99 -7.95 -11.54
C ARG A 76 9.90 -7.12 -10.63
N MET A 77 11.21 -7.22 -10.80
CA MET A 77 12.16 -6.34 -10.09
C MET A 77 11.96 -4.87 -10.46
N GLU A 78 11.59 -4.57 -11.71
CA GLU A 78 11.22 -3.22 -12.13
C GLU A 78 9.93 -2.74 -11.46
N GLN A 79 8.92 -3.61 -11.29
CA GLN A 79 7.70 -3.27 -10.55
C GLN A 79 8.00 -2.97 -9.07
N PHE A 80 8.94 -3.68 -8.43
CA PHE A 80 9.40 -3.31 -7.09
C PHE A 80 10.07 -1.94 -7.07
N ALA A 81 10.89 -1.63 -8.06
CA ALA A 81 11.54 -0.32 -8.17
C ALA A 81 10.52 0.82 -8.36
N ASP A 82 9.43 0.56 -9.06
CA ASP A 82 8.34 1.51 -9.31
C ASP A 82 7.25 1.51 -8.22
N LEU A 83 7.46 0.78 -7.12
CA LEU A 83 6.54 0.65 -5.98
C LEU A 83 5.16 0.06 -6.34
N ASN A 84 5.07 -0.69 -7.43
CA ASN A 84 3.84 -1.33 -7.91
C ASN A 84 3.63 -2.75 -7.35
N GLU A 85 4.60 -3.27 -6.59
CA GLU A 85 4.56 -4.58 -5.95
C GLU A 85 4.41 -4.43 -4.44
N TYR A 86 3.72 -5.39 -3.82
CA TYR A 86 3.42 -5.38 -2.40
C TYR A 86 4.67 -5.44 -1.51
N ASN A 87 5.64 -6.29 -1.85
CA ASN A 87 6.82 -6.53 -1.02
C ASN A 87 8.00 -5.63 -1.42
N ILE A 88 7.87 -4.34 -1.20
CA ILE A 88 8.91 -3.33 -1.50
C ILE A 88 10.27 -3.72 -0.92
N SER A 89 10.29 -4.31 0.28
CA SER A 89 11.49 -4.78 0.96
C SER A 89 12.29 -5.82 0.16
N CYS A 90 11.65 -6.58 -0.74
CA CYS A 90 12.32 -7.57 -1.59
C CYS A 90 13.44 -6.98 -2.45
N LEU A 91 13.34 -5.71 -2.82
CA LEU A 91 14.42 -5.00 -3.51
C LEU A 91 15.18 -4.09 -2.54
N ALA A 92 14.48 -3.26 -1.74
CA ALA A 92 15.10 -2.26 -0.88
C ALA A 92 16.09 -2.85 0.14
N ASP A 93 15.68 -3.93 0.83
CA ASP A 93 16.43 -4.52 1.94
C ASP A 93 17.22 -5.79 1.55
N SER A 94 17.44 -6.00 0.27
CA SER A 94 18.14 -7.16 -0.27
C SER A 94 19.63 -6.94 -0.49
N GLN A 95 20.38 -8.04 -0.56
CA GLN A 95 21.81 -8.07 -0.83
C GLN A 95 22.14 -9.11 -1.89
N VAL A 96 22.98 -8.75 -2.85
CA VAL A 96 23.44 -9.66 -3.91
C VAL A 96 24.53 -10.58 -3.36
N LEU A 97 24.25 -11.89 -3.32
CA LEU A 97 25.19 -12.94 -2.91
C LEU A 97 26.03 -13.42 -4.08
N TYR A 98 25.44 -13.51 -5.28
CA TYR A 98 26.12 -13.91 -6.52
C TYR A 98 25.62 -13.01 -7.66
N ALA A 99 26.50 -12.66 -8.58
CA ALA A 99 26.17 -12.01 -9.83
C ALA A 99 26.93 -12.67 -10.96
N ARG A 100 26.24 -13.07 -12.01
CA ARG A 100 26.80 -13.69 -13.21
C ARG A 100 27.78 -12.75 -13.90
N THR A 101 27.37 -11.46 -14.04
CA THR A 101 28.21 -10.44 -14.67
C THR A 101 28.18 -9.14 -13.85
N PRO A 102 29.17 -8.23 -14.02
CA PRO A 102 29.11 -6.90 -13.44
C PRO A 102 27.88 -6.10 -13.86
N GLU A 103 27.41 -6.25 -15.09
CA GLU A 103 26.26 -5.56 -15.67
C GLU A 103 24.95 -6.00 -14.99
N ASP A 104 24.81 -7.30 -14.68
CA ASP A 104 23.65 -7.80 -13.92
C ASP A 104 23.60 -7.20 -12.52
N ARG A 105 24.74 -7.07 -11.85
CA ARG A 105 24.85 -6.40 -10.55
C ARG A 105 24.50 -4.92 -10.67
N GLU A 106 25.05 -4.22 -11.66
CA GLU A 106 24.79 -2.81 -11.89
C GLU A 106 23.31 -2.55 -12.19
N ARG A 107 22.67 -3.41 -13.00
CA ARG A 107 21.21 -3.33 -13.25
C ARG A 107 20.43 -3.38 -11.93
N PHE A 108 20.77 -4.30 -11.05
CA PHE A 108 20.10 -4.47 -9.77
C PHE A 108 20.29 -3.24 -8.87
N GLU A 109 21.51 -2.73 -8.75
CA GLU A 109 21.80 -1.54 -7.94
C GLU A 109 21.11 -0.28 -8.50
N ASN A 110 20.97 -0.16 -9.82
CA ASN A 110 20.23 0.91 -10.45
C ASN A 110 18.73 0.83 -10.13
N LEU A 111 18.15 -0.37 -10.06
CA LEU A 111 16.76 -0.57 -9.62
C LEU A 111 16.58 -0.20 -8.15
N LYS A 112 17.52 -0.57 -7.27
CA LYS A 112 17.50 -0.13 -5.86
C LYS A 112 17.57 1.39 -5.72
N LYS A 113 18.41 2.04 -6.51
CA LYS A 113 18.53 3.50 -6.54
C LYS A 113 17.22 4.14 -6.98
N ARG A 114 16.62 3.67 -8.09
CA ARG A 114 15.31 4.14 -8.56
C ARG A 114 14.23 3.98 -7.50
N GLN A 115 14.19 2.84 -6.82
CA GLN A 115 13.26 2.62 -5.72
C GLN A 115 13.46 3.60 -4.56
N ALA A 116 14.70 3.86 -4.16
CA ALA A 116 15.00 4.83 -3.10
C ALA A 116 14.60 6.26 -3.49
N GLU A 117 14.80 6.64 -4.75
CA GLU A 117 14.35 7.93 -5.30
C GLU A 117 12.82 8.03 -5.26
N ASN A 118 12.11 6.99 -5.69
CA ASN A 118 10.65 6.93 -5.65
C ASN A 118 10.11 7.00 -4.22
N LEU A 119 10.69 6.26 -3.28
CA LEU A 119 10.35 6.31 -1.85
C LEU A 119 10.59 7.69 -1.22
N SER A 120 11.53 8.46 -1.76
CA SER A 120 11.85 9.81 -1.28
C SER A 120 10.97 10.90 -1.93
N ASN A 121 10.12 10.54 -2.89
CA ASN A 121 9.24 11.48 -3.59
C ASN A 121 7.88 11.58 -2.87
N PRO A 122 7.59 12.66 -2.12
CA PRO A 122 6.37 12.76 -1.33
C PRO A 122 5.10 12.79 -2.18
N VAL A 123 5.16 13.32 -3.40
CA VAL A 123 4.00 13.36 -4.30
C VAL A 123 3.65 11.94 -4.78
N LEU A 124 4.65 11.17 -5.18
CA LEU A 124 4.46 9.78 -5.58
C LEU A 124 3.97 8.93 -4.39
N MET A 125 4.61 9.08 -3.23
CA MET A 125 4.24 8.32 -2.04
C MET A 125 2.84 8.66 -1.54
N ARG A 126 2.41 9.93 -1.67
CA ARG A 126 1.02 10.30 -1.40
C ARG A 126 0.04 9.61 -2.36
N ALA A 127 0.38 9.51 -3.66
CA ALA A 127 -0.45 8.80 -4.62
C ALA A 127 -0.60 7.31 -4.25
N HIS A 128 0.49 6.65 -3.84
CA HIS A 128 0.45 5.27 -3.35
C HIS A 128 -0.36 5.13 -2.04
N ALA A 129 -0.26 6.11 -1.14
CA ALA A 129 -1.07 6.13 0.09
C ALA A 129 -2.58 6.19 -0.21
N LEU A 130 -2.99 7.07 -1.15
CA LEU A 130 -4.39 7.15 -1.59
C LEU A 130 -4.84 5.89 -2.31
N GLN A 131 -3.99 5.29 -3.13
CA GLN A 131 -4.28 4.01 -3.79
C GLN A 131 -4.47 2.88 -2.76
N ALA A 132 -3.63 2.79 -1.74
CA ALA A 132 -3.80 1.80 -0.67
C ALA A 132 -5.11 2.01 0.09
N LEU A 133 -5.46 3.26 0.42
CA LEU A 133 -6.75 3.58 1.04
C LEU A 133 -7.93 3.17 0.16
N GLU A 134 -7.83 3.39 -1.15
CA GLU A 134 -8.89 2.99 -2.08
C GLU A 134 -9.03 1.46 -2.13
N GLN A 135 -7.95 0.69 -2.08
CA GLN A 135 -8.02 -0.76 -1.95
C GLN A 135 -8.74 -1.19 -0.66
N ALA A 136 -8.45 -0.54 0.47
CA ALA A 136 -9.17 -0.80 1.72
C ALA A 136 -10.68 -0.55 1.58
N LYS A 137 -11.09 0.54 0.89
CA LYS A 137 -12.49 0.87 0.61
C LYS A 137 -13.17 -0.19 -0.26
N GLN A 138 -12.49 -0.65 -1.32
CA GLN A 138 -13.03 -1.69 -2.21
C GLN A 138 -13.23 -3.02 -1.47
N ILE A 139 -12.28 -3.41 -0.62
CA ILE A 139 -12.41 -4.62 0.21
C ILE A 139 -13.56 -4.45 1.19
N TYR A 140 -13.69 -3.29 1.84
CA TYR A 140 -14.80 -3.00 2.74
C TYR A 140 -16.16 -3.09 2.04
N LEU A 141 -16.30 -2.56 0.82
CA LEU A 141 -17.53 -2.71 0.03
C LEU A 141 -17.90 -4.18 -0.18
N ASN A 142 -16.92 -5.03 -0.48
CA ASN A 142 -17.16 -6.47 -0.60
C ASN A 142 -17.56 -7.09 0.75
N MET A 143 -16.97 -6.65 1.86
CA MET A 143 -17.33 -7.12 3.21
C MET A 143 -18.79 -6.84 3.58
N LEU A 144 -19.39 -5.76 3.08
CA LEU A 144 -20.80 -5.44 3.38
C LEU A 144 -21.76 -6.55 2.94
N PHE A 145 -21.39 -7.29 1.89
CA PHE A 145 -22.18 -8.42 1.35
C PHE A 145 -21.67 -9.78 1.81
N SER A 146 -20.61 -9.83 2.62
CA SER A 146 -19.96 -11.04 3.10
C SER A 146 -20.45 -11.44 4.49
N LYS A 147 -20.21 -12.72 4.87
CA LYS A 147 -20.53 -13.30 6.19
C LYS A 147 -19.42 -14.24 6.64
N GLY A 148 -19.38 -14.51 7.94
CA GLY A 148 -18.50 -15.53 8.52
C GLY A 148 -17.01 -15.21 8.33
N SER A 149 -16.27 -16.20 7.83
CA SER A 149 -14.82 -16.11 7.62
C SER A 149 -14.41 -15.00 6.66
N ASP A 150 -15.27 -14.69 5.66
CA ASP A 150 -14.95 -13.70 4.64
C ASP A 150 -14.94 -12.27 5.21
N VAL A 151 -15.77 -12.00 6.23
CA VAL A 151 -15.73 -10.72 6.96
C VAL A 151 -14.39 -10.59 7.70
N LYS A 152 -13.92 -11.63 8.37
CA LYS A 152 -12.64 -11.62 9.08
C LYS A 152 -11.45 -11.46 8.13
N LEU A 153 -11.50 -12.15 7.00
CA LEU A 153 -10.49 -12.02 5.95
C LEU A 153 -10.46 -10.59 5.40
N GLY A 154 -11.61 -10.05 5.05
CA GLY A 154 -11.75 -8.68 4.58
C GLY A 154 -11.25 -7.66 5.61
N ALA A 155 -11.60 -7.85 6.90
CA ALA A 155 -11.11 -7.00 7.99
C ALA A 155 -9.58 -7.02 8.07
N GLY A 156 -8.94 -8.20 7.96
CA GLY A 156 -7.48 -8.31 7.90
C GLY A 156 -6.85 -7.50 6.76
N TYR A 157 -7.44 -7.56 5.57
CA TYR A 157 -6.97 -6.75 4.44
C TYR A 157 -7.23 -5.25 4.62
N VAL A 158 -8.36 -4.85 5.21
CA VAL A 158 -8.61 -3.44 5.55
C VAL A 158 -7.55 -2.92 6.51
N LEU A 159 -7.19 -3.70 7.53
CA LEU A 159 -6.11 -3.35 8.47
C LEU A 159 -4.78 -3.17 7.74
N ASP A 160 -4.43 -4.12 6.87
CA ASP A 160 -3.18 -4.09 6.13
C ASP A 160 -3.08 -2.87 5.21
N TYR A 161 -4.08 -2.63 4.37
CA TYR A 161 -4.05 -1.50 3.43
C TYR A 161 -4.16 -0.12 4.10
N THR A 162 -4.90 0.00 5.21
CA THR A 162 -4.93 1.24 5.98
C THR A 162 -3.60 1.53 6.66
N ALA A 163 -2.93 0.51 7.17
CA ALA A 163 -1.57 0.63 7.70
C ALA A 163 -0.57 1.05 6.61
N GLN A 164 -0.64 0.43 5.42
CA GLN A 164 0.20 0.80 4.27
C GLN A 164 -0.03 2.25 3.83
N ALA A 165 -1.27 2.72 3.80
CA ALA A 165 -1.59 4.10 3.45
C ALA A 165 -0.89 5.09 4.38
N ILE A 166 -0.84 4.81 5.69
CA ILE A 166 -0.10 5.62 6.66
C ILE A 166 1.41 5.52 6.43
N ALA A 167 1.94 4.32 6.20
CA ALA A 167 3.37 4.14 5.95
C ALA A 167 3.82 4.92 4.71
N PHE A 168 3.07 4.84 3.61
CA PHE A 168 3.36 5.58 2.38
C PHE A 168 3.25 7.09 2.57
N SER A 169 2.30 7.59 3.35
CA SER A 169 2.22 9.03 3.67
C SER A 169 3.40 9.56 4.48
N ASN A 170 4.12 8.67 5.17
CA ASN A 170 5.39 8.94 5.84
C ASN A 170 6.62 8.72 4.94
N CYS A 171 6.46 8.48 3.65
CA CYS A 171 7.53 8.07 2.74
C CYS A 171 8.28 6.83 3.27
N ARG A 172 7.52 5.88 3.84
CA ARG A 172 8.02 4.63 4.42
C ARG A 172 7.27 3.43 3.84
N TYR A 173 7.83 2.25 4.04
CA TYR A 173 7.22 0.96 3.76
C TYR A 173 7.51 0.01 4.92
N PHE A 174 6.75 -1.06 5.05
CA PHE A 174 6.99 -2.08 6.06
C PHE A 174 8.15 -2.99 5.66
N LYS A 175 9.11 -3.15 6.56
CA LYS A 175 10.29 -4.00 6.38
C LYS A 175 10.05 -5.44 6.80
N GLN A 176 9.12 -5.62 7.73
CA GLN A 176 8.76 -6.90 8.30
C GLN A 176 7.35 -7.31 7.85
N ALA A 177 6.93 -8.54 8.23
CA ALA A 177 5.62 -9.02 7.86
C ALA A 177 4.49 -8.26 8.59
N GLN A 178 3.24 -8.48 8.15
CA GLN A 178 2.04 -7.81 8.67
C GLN A 178 1.91 -7.85 10.19
N ALA A 179 2.46 -8.88 10.85
CA ALA A 179 2.43 -9.00 12.31
C ALA A 179 3.14 -7.85 13.04
N GLU A 180 4.11 -7.21 12.41
CA GLU A 180 4.96 -6.17 12.99
C GLU A 180 4.52 -4.74 12.59
N GLN A 181 3.44 -4.60 11.82
CA GLN A 181 3.00 -3.29 11.28
C GLN A 181 2.77 -2.25 12.37
N LEU A 182 2.10 -2.59 13.47
CA LEU A 182 1.85 -1.63 14.56
C LEU A 182 3.14 -1.19 15.24
N GLU A 183 4.12 -2.08 15.40
CA GLU A 183 5.41 -1.72 15.96
C GLU A 183 6.20 -0.80 15.02
N GLU A 184 6.21 -1.10 13.72
CA GLU A 184 6.85 -0.24 12.72
C GLU A 184 6.15 1.12 12.61
N LEU A 185 4.81 1.18 12.63
CA LEU A 185 4.05 2.44 12.64
C LEU A 185 4.37 3.29 13.87
N SER A 186 4.53 2.68 15.06
CA SER A 186 4.86 3.43 16.29
C SER A 186 6.17 4.23 16.21
N ARG A 187 7.00 3.92 15.23
CA ARG A 187 8.30 4.58 14.97
C ARG A 187 8.21 5.63 13.85
N MET A 188 7.04 5.80 13.24
CA MET A 188 6.82 6.81 12.19
C MET A 188 6.39 8.14 12.81
N GLU A 189 6.70 9.23 12.13
CA GLU A 189 6.50 10.58 12.65
C GLU A 189 5.02 10.98 12.65
N HIS A 190 4.30 10.61 11.60
CA HIS A 190 2.92 11.03 11.38
C HIS A 190 1.99 9.83 11.35
N VAL A 191 1.36 9.52 12.49
CA VAL A 191 0.37 8.44 12.64
C VAL A 191 -0.83 8.99 13.40
N PRO A 192 -2.08 8.73 12.95
CA PRO A 192 -3.26 9.14 13.71
C PRO A 192 -3.28 8.49 15.10
N GLU A 193 -3.48 9.25 16.16
CA GLU A 193 -3.45 8.74 17.55
C GLU A 193 -4.43 7.57 17.76
N GLN A 194 -5.60 7.61 17.12
CA GLN A 194 -6.64 6.59 17.26
C GLN A 194 -6.43 5.38 16.35
N PHE A 195 -5.37 5.36 15.50
CA PHE A 195 -5.17 4.25 14.56
C PHE A 195 -4.86 2.92 15.26
N ALA A 196 -3.86 2.89 16.14
CA ALA A 196 -3.49 1.66 16.85
C ALA A 196 -4.62 1.11 17.76
N PRO A 197 -5.34 1.93 18.54
CA PRO A 197 -6.53 1.48 19.26
C PRO A 197 -7.60 0.91 18.32
N GLY A 198 -7.92 1.57 17.21
CA GLY A 198 -8.92 1.12 16.23
C GLY A 198 -8.49 -0.20 15.55
N TYR A 199 -7.23 -0.30 15.13
CA TYR A 199 -6.66 -1.51 14.56
C TYR A 199 -6.82 -2.72 15.50
N LEU A 200 -6.48 -2.56 16.78
CA LEU A 200 -6.61 -3.61 17.78
C LEU A 200 -8.08 -3.94 18.11
N ALA A 201 -8.98 -2.96 18.04
CA ALA A 201 -10.40 -3.18 18.23
C ALA A 201 -10.96 -4.11 17.14
N VAL A 202 -10.64 -3.86 15.86
CA VAL A 202 -11.04 -4.71 14.73
C VAL A 202 -10.56 -6.16 14.91
N ILE A 203 -9.31 -6.37 15.36
CA ILE A 203 -8.77 -7.73 15.58
C ILE A 203 -9.51 -8.48 16.69
N ARG A 204 -9.89 -7.78 17.76
CA ARG A 204 -10.51 -8.38 18.94
C ARG A 204 -12.00 -8.62 18.80
N GLU A 205 -12.62 -7.97 17.83
CA GLU A 205 -14.05 -8.05 17.61
C GLU A 205 -14.47 -9.44 17.10
N LYS A 206 -15.59 -9.93 17.58
CA LYS A 206 -16.15 -11.25 17.22
C LYS A 206 -17.48 -11.12 16.50
N GLU A 207 -18.17 -10.02 16.72
CA GLU A 207 -19.48 -9.75 16.12
C GLU A 207 -19.26 -9.06 14.75
N GLU A 208 -19.83 -9.65 13.69
CA GLU A 208 -19.53 -9.29 12.30
C GLU A 208 -19.94 -7.85 11.97
N GLU A 209 -21.12 -7.41 12.38
CA GLU A 209 -21.60 -6.07 12.04
C GLU A 209 -20.82 -4.99 12.80
N THR A 210 -20.43 -5.27 14.04
CA THR A 210 -19.54 -4.39 14.80
C THR A 210 -18.15 -4.32 14.19
N GLN A 211 -17.61 -5.46 13.71
CA GLN A 211 -16.32 -5.50 13.02
C GLN A 211 -16.35 -4.71 11.71
N LYS A 212 -17.41 -4.82 10.91
CA LYS A 212 -17.63 -4.00 9.72
C LYS A 212 -17.65 -2.51 10.06
N LYS A 213 -18.40 -2.13 11.11
CA LYS A 213 -18.46 -0.74 11.57
C LYS A 213 -17.09 -0.21 11.99
N GLN A 214 -16.31 -0.98 12.72
CA GLN A 214 -14.96 -0.59 13.13
C GLN A 214 -14.01 -0.46 11.93
N CYS A 215 -14.11 -1.33 10.92
CA CYS A 215 -13.37 -1.17 9.67
C CYS A 215 -13.74 0.13 8.95
N TYR A 216 -15.02 0.47 8.89
CA TYR A 216 -15.49 1.74 8.33
C TYR A 216 -14.87 2.94 9.06
N GLU A 217 -14.94 2.95 10.40
CA GLU A 217 -14.38 4.01 11.22
C GLU A 217 -12.87 4.16 11.01
N LEU A 218 -12.15 3.04 10.88
CA LEU A 218 -10.70 3.06 10.62
C LEU A 218 -10.36 3.60 9.23
N ILE A 219 -11.13 3.24 8.19
CA ILE A 219 -10.98 3.80 6.85
C ILE A 219 -11.18 5.31 6.86
N HIS A 220 -12.24 5.80 7.52
CA HIS A 220 -12.50 7.23 7.64
C HIS A 220 -11.40 7.97 8.41
N LEU A 221 -10.90 7.40 9.49
CA LEU A 221 -9.78 7.97 10.24
C LEU A 221 -8.56 8.19 9.34
N VAL A 222 -8.23 7.19 8.51
CA VAL A 222 -7.09 7.28 7.59
C VAL A 222 -7.38 8.24 6.43
N GLN A 223 -8.61 8.26 5.93
CA GLN A 223 -9.03 9.22 4.91
C GLN A 223 -8.87 10.66 5.42
N ASP A 224 -9.42 10.97 6.58
CA ASP A 224 -9.33 12.31 7.19
C ASP A 224 -7.86 12.71 7.45
N PHE A 225 -7.03 11.73 7.82
CA PHE A 225 -5.60 11.95 8.02
C PHE A 225 -4.89 12.30 6.70
N LEU A 226 -5.19 11.59 5.61
CA LEU A 226 -4.58 11.84 4.30
C LEU A 226 -5.15 13.09 3.62
N GLU A 227 -6.41 13.41 3.84
CA GLU A 227 -7.08 14.58 3.25
C GLU A 227 -6.77 15.89 4.01
N ARG A 228 -6.09 15.82 5.17
CA ARG A 228 -5.63 17.04 5.84
C ARG A 228 -4.84 17.87 4.84
N PRO A 229 -5.28 19.08 4.51
CA PRO A 229 -4.52 19.92 3.62
C PRO A 229 -3.14 20.09 4.26
N GLU A 230 -2.07 19.68 3.55
CA GLU A 230 -0.79 20.32 3.80
C GLU A 230 -1.12 21.81 3.86
N VAL A 231 -0.50 22.51 4.80
CA VAL A 231 -0.65 23.99 4.90
C VAL A 231 -0.08 24.55 3.61
N LEU A 232 -0.85 24.39 2.53
CA LEU A 232 -0.61 25.11 1.29
C LEU A 232 -0.69 26.56 1.70
N GLN A 233 0.39 27.30 1.46
CA GLN A 233 0.38 28.75 1.61
C GLN A 233 -0.91 29.25 1.00
N PRO A 234 -1.71 30.07 1.70
CA PRO A 234 -2.99 30.52 1.20
C PRO A 234 -2.71 31.23 -0.14
N GLN A 235 -3.12 30.60 -1.25
CA GLN A 235 -3.22 31.33 -2.49
C GLN A 235 -4.23 32.47 -2.22
N GLU A 236 -3.85 33.69 -2.53
CA GLU A 236 -4.79 34.81 -2.51
C GLU A 236 -5.98 34.46 -3.41
N LYS A 237 -7.10 34.14 -2.79
CA LYS A 237 -8.31 33.73 -3.51
C LYS A 237 -9.10 34.99 -3.84
N ASN A 238 -9.38 35.17 -5.11
CA ASN A 238 -10.23 36.27 -5.56
C ASN A 238 -11.70 35.88 -5.35
N PHE A 239 -12.32 36.38 -4.27
CA PHE A 239 -13.75 36.14 -4.00
C PHE A 239 -14.69 36.78 -5.04
N GLN A 240 -14.18 37.63 -5.93
CA GLN A 240 -14.96 38.13 -7.06
C GLN A 240 -15.38 36.99 -8.02
N ASP A 241 -14.56 35.96 -8.13
CA ASP A 241 -14.87 34.77 -8.97
C ASP A 241 -16.09 34.00 -8.45
N LEU A 242 -16.47 34.18 -7.19
CA LEU A 242 -17.70 33.63 -6.63
C LEU A 242 -18.96 34.41 -7.01
N ALA A 243 -18.85 35.64 -7.50
CA ALA A 243 -20.03 36.48 -7.78
C ALA A 243 -20.83 35.90 -8.97
N ASP A 244 -20.15 35.51 -10.05
CA ASP A 244 -20.78 34.92 -11.23
C ASP A 244 -21.37 33.56 -10.90
N TRP A 245 -20.60 32.73 -10.17
CA TRP A 245 -21.08 31.44 -9.68
C TRP A 245 -22.32 31.58 -8.78
N TYR A 246 -22.36 32.56 -7.89
CA TYR A 246 -23.53 32.81 -7.03
C TYR A 246 -24.76 33.18 -7.87
N CYS A 247 -24.57 33.94 -8.94
CA CYS A 247 -25.66 34.27 -9.87
C CYS A 247 -26.21 33.03 -10.58
N GLU A 248 -25.34 32.12 -11.00
CA GLU A 248 -25.75 30.83 -11.60
C GLU A 248 -26.45 29.91 -10.59
N LEU A 249 -25.97 29.91 -9.33
CA LEU A 249 -26.56 29.15 -8.24
C LEU A 249 -28.02 29.55 -7.98
N SER A 250 -28.37 30.84 -8.14
CA SER A 250 -29.73 31.34 -7.94
C SER A 250 -30.73 30.66 -8.90
N TYR A 251 -30.29 30.31 -10.11
CA TYR A 251 -31.11 29.60 -11.08
C TYR A 251 -31.31 28.12 -10.70
N THR A 252 -30.29 27.47 -10.16
CA THR A 252 -30.37 26.10 -9.63
C THR A 252 -31.37 26.04 -8.45
N TRP A 253 -31.31 27.00 -7.54
CA TRP A 253 -32.28 27.14 -6.45
C TRP A 253 -33.71 27.34 -6.96
N LEU A 254 -33.90 28.15 -7.99
CA LEU A 254 -35.22 28.35 -8.58
C LEU A 254 -35.78 27.03 -9.14
N ARG A 255 -34.98 26.25 -9.83
CA ARG A 255 -35.37 24.90 -10.35
C ARG A 255 -35.81 23.97 -9.23
N ILE A 256 -35.01 23.84 -8.17
CA ILE A 256 -35.36 23.00 -7.02
C ILE A 256 -36.70 23.46 -6.42
N ARG A 257 -36.88 24.75 -6.20
CA ARG A 257 -38.13 25.31 -5.66
C ARG A 257 -39.32 25.02 -6.58
N CYS A 258 -39.17 25.11 -7.90
CA CYS A 258 -40.22 24.82 -8.86
C CYS A 258 -40.63 23.34 -8.79
N TYR A 259 -39.67 22.41 -8.72
CA TYR A 259 -39.97 20.98 -8.59
C TYR A 259 -40.62 20.64 -7.26
N CYS A 260 -40.15 21.24 -6.15
CA CYS A 260 -40.82 21.09 -4.86
C CYS A 260 -42.29 21.57 -4.91
N LYS A 261 -42.56 22.73 -5.52
CA LYS A 261 -43.93 23.24 -5.68
C LYS A 261 -44.79 22.38 -6.56
N ALA A 262 -44.21 21.75 -7.60
CA ALA A 262 -44.90 20.83 -8.49
C ALA A 262 -45.11 19.43 -7.88
N GLY A 263 -44.57 19.14 -6.71
CA GLY A 263 -44.60 17.83 -6.05
C GLY A 263 -43.70 16.79 -6.74
N ASP A 264 -42.80 17.21 -7.63
CA ASP A 264 -41.83 16.31 -8.29
C ASP A 264 -40.59 16.10 -7.39
N SER A 265 -40.76 15.22 -6.41
CA SER A 265 -39.72 14.92 -5.42
C SER A 265 -38.45 14.32 -6.05
N THR A 266 -38.59 13.56 -7.14
CA THR A 266 -37.46 12.93 -7.84
C THR A 266 -36.53 13.98 -8.44
N LYS A 267 -37.11 14.94 -9.21
CA LYS A 267 -36.31 16.01 -9.79
C LYS A 267 -35.76 16.97 -8.75
N ALA A 268 -36.55 17.29 -7.72
CA ALA A 268 -36.09 18.12 -6.61
C ALA A 268 -34.88 17.49 -5.91
N TYR A 269 -34.93 16.17 -5.65
CA TYR A 269 -33.84 15.43 -5.03
C TYR A 269 -32.57 15.43 -5.90
N MET A 270 -32.69 15.08 -7.18
CA MET A 270 -31.54 15.02 -8.08
C MET A 270 -30.85 16.38 -8.24
N TRP A 271 -31.61 17.45 -8.40
CA TRP A 271 -31.06 18.81 -8.43
C TRP A 271 -30.44 19.24 -7.11
N GLY A 272 -30.99 18.78 -5.99
CA GLY A 272 -30.43 19.00 -4.66
C GLY A 272 -29.06 18.34 -4.50
N ILE A 273 -28.89 17.10 -4.96
CA ILE A 273 -27.60 16.39 -4.93
C ILE A 273 -26.56 17.11 -5.81
N MET A 274 -26.93 17.51 -7.04
CA MET A 274 -26.02 18.25 -7.92
C MET A 274 -25.57 19.58 -7.28
N LEU A 275 -26.51 20.28 -6.64
CA LEU A 275 -26.19 21.52 -5.92
C LEU A 275 -25.24 21.27 -4.75
N GLN A 276 -25.45 20.19 -3.97
CA GLN A 276 -24.58 19.87 -2.84
C GLN A 276 -23.16 19.54 -3.30
N GLU A 277 -23.02 18.82 -4.41
CA GLU A 277 -21.71 18.51 -4.99
C GLU A 277 -20.98 19.79 -5.44
N GLU A 278 -21.69 20.70 -6.08
CA GLU A 278 -21.16 21.99 -6.51
C GLU A 278 -20.72 22.85 -5.30
N LEU A 279 -21.55 22.92 -4.25
CA LEU A 279 -21.20 23.59 -2.99
C LEU A 279 -19.95 22.98 -2.34
N ASN A 280 -19.85 21.65 -2.29
CA ASN A 280 -18.68 20.97 -1.74
C ASN A 280 -17.39 21.32 -2.51
N ARG A 281 -17.47 21.36 -3.86
CA ARG A 281 -16.35 21.77 -4.70
C ARG A 281 -15.90 23.20 -4.44
N VAL A 282 -16.84 24.13 -4.37
CA VAL A 282 -16.55 25.54 -4.08
C VAL A 282 -15.97 25.70 -2.66
N CYS A 283 -16.54 25.00 -1.67
CA CYS A 283 -15.96 24.99 -0.32
C CYS A 283 -14.50 24.51 -0.32
N TYR A 284 -14.19 23.46 -1.09
CA TYR A 284 -12.83 22.96 -1.25
C TYR A 284 -11.93 23.99 -1.94
N ASP A 285 -12.36 24.50 -3.10
CA ASP A 285 -11.57 25.45 -3.92
C ASP A 285 -11.27 26.76 -3.18
N PHE A 286 -12.17 27.22 -2.35
CA PHE A 286 -12.04 28.48 -1.60
C PHE A 286 -11.65 28.31 -0.12
N GLY A 287 -11.42 27.07 0.34
CA GLY A 287 -11.07 26.80 1.75
C GLY A 287 -12.16 27.22 2.73
N ILE A 288 -13.43 27.17 2.31
CA ILE A 288 -14.59 27.45 3.15
C ILE A 288 -14.99 26.16 3.88
N PRO A 289 -15.27 26.18 5.18
CA PRO A 289 -15.76 25.00 5.89
C PRO A 289 -17.00 24.40 5.21
N LYS A 290 -17.04 23.07 5.09
CA LYS A 290 -18.25 22.37 4.63
C LYS A 290 -19.41 22.69 5.58
N MET A 291 -20.53 23.07 5.01
CA MET A 291 -21.78 23.30 5.74
C MET A 291 -22.52 22.00 6.02
#